data_3dea784b49dc8f232f976c31673bc15a
#
_entry.id   3dea784b49dc8f232f976c31673bc15a
#
_cell.length_a   1.000
_cell.length_b   1.000
_cell.length_c   1.000
_cell.angle_alpha   90.00
_cell.angle_beta   90.00
_cell.angle_gamma   90.00
#
_symmetry.space_group_name_H-M   'P 1'
#
loop_
_entity.id
_entity.type
_entity.pdbx_description
1 polymer ?
#
loop_
_entity_poly.entity_id
_entity_poly.type
_entity_poly.pdbx_seq_one_letter_code
_entity_poly.pdbx_strand_id
1 'polypeptide(L)'
;MQGMPLARSRSPGRRLAFALVALLGVLLAGWSLFQDLSAQSGPRQALVLNVEGAIGPATMDYVTRGIRRAESANMALVVLRMDTPGGLMESMRGINKTILSSEVPVATYVSPQGARAASAGTYILYASHIAAMAPATHLGSATPVQMGGLPGTDPGTPADQEQGGSDGKTAMERKILEDAVSYIRGLADRHGRNADWAEAAVRDAVNLGAKEALEQNVIDVVAPDMTALLASIDGRTVTLATGDRVLHTAGLELVRAEPDWRTRLLSVITDPNVAYFLMIIGFYGIIFELASPGAIFPGVIGAICLVLALFAFQVLSVNYAGLALVLLGLAFIVGEAFVPSFGILGIGGIVAFVAGSVILMDGTHRDISLPTVGGTALVAAGFILWTVTRFMGLRKKHPVIGAEQIVHEQGTALDEFSAAHGHYAGHVRISGERWKARSSTPVAAGDPIRVTGIDGLTVTVEVIQEAD
;
A
#
# COMPACT_ATOMS: atom_id res chain seq x y z
N MET A 1 -94.50 40.59 -30.22
CA MET A 1 -93.38 41.58 -30.09
C MET A 1 -92.11 40.79 -29.94
N GLN A 2 -91.33 40.76 -31.05
CA GLN A 2 -90.06 39.95 -31.18
C GLN A 2 -88.90 40.70 -30.60
N GLY A 3 -88.16 40.08 -29.70
CA GLY A 3 -86.91 40.57 -29.17
C GLY A 3 -85.73 40.09 -29.97
N MET A 4 -85.04 40.98 -30.64
CA MET A 4 -83.86 40.79 -31.49
C MET A 4 -82.60 40.55 -30.65
N PRO A 5 -81.72 39.59 -30.89
CA PRO A 5 -80.47 39.41 -30.13
C PRO A 5 -79.43 40.39 -30.63
N LEU A 6 -78.84 41.16 -29.68
CA LEU A 6 -77.69 42.02 -29.90
C LEU A 6 -76.39 41.24 -30.23
N ALA A 7 -75.96 41.38 -31.47
CA ALA A 7 -74.64 40.89 -31.87
C ALA A 7 -73.53 41.62 -31.17
N ARG A 8 -72.81 40.98 -30.24
CA ARG A 8 -71.59 41.49 -29.59
C ARG A 8 -70.47 41.56 -30.62
N SER A 9 -70.11 42.77 -31.10
CA SER A 9 -68.98 43.03 -31.91
C SER A 9 -67.69 42.72 -31.12
N ARG A 10 -66.98 41.67 -31.49
CA ARG A 10 -65.65 41.37 -30.92
C ARG A 10 -64.69 42.37 -31.49
N SER A 11 -64.12 43.22 -30.60
CA SER A 11 -63.12 44.27 -30.95
C SER A 11 -61.91 43.66 -31.66
N PRO A 12 -61.39 44.27 -32.76
CA PRO A 12 -60.27 43.76 -33.56
C PRO A 12 -58.99 43.57 -32.74
N GLY A 13 -58.79 44.33 -31.66
CA GLY A 13 -57.62 44.22 -30.76
C GLY A 13 -57.51 42.89 -30.00
N ARG A 14 -58.67 42.25 -29.67
CA ARG A 14 -58.65 40.93 -29.01
C ARG A 14 -58.20 39.82 -29.94
N ARG A 15 -58.56 39.89 -31.23
CA ARG A 15 -58.13 38.91 -32.27
C ARG A 15 -56.62 39.03 -32.53
N LEU A 16 -56.07 40.28 -32.55
CA LEU A 16 -54.66 40.53 -32.69
C LEU A 16 -53.85 40.04 -31.50
N ALA A 17 -54.33 40.26 -30.28
CA ALA A 17 -53.72 39.75 -29.06
C ALA A 17 -53.65 38.23 -28.97
N PHE A 18 -54.79 37.53 -29.36
CA PHE A 18 -54.79 36.05 -29.45
C PHE A 18 -53.86 35.50 -30.51
N ALA A 19 -53.76 36.17 -31.70
CA ALA A 19 -52.84 35.76 -32.75
C ALA A 19 -51.36 35.93 -32.30
N LEU A 20 -51.03 37.00 -31.58
CA LEU A 20 -49.67 37.23 -31.06
C LEU A 20 -49.30 36.24 -29.99
N VAL A 21 -50.23 35.87 -29.06
CA VAL A 21 -50.00 34.86 -28.04
C VAL A 21 -49.85 33.47 -28.67
N ALA A 22 -50.65 33.13 -29.68
CA ALA A 22 -50.52 31.87 -30.41
C ALA A 22 -49.17 31.79 -31.18
N LEU A 23 -48.76 32.91 -31.85
CA LEU A 23 -47.48 32.98 -32.54
C LEU A 23 -46.28 32.87 -31.57
N LEU A 24 -46.37 33.49 -30.41
CA LEU A 24 -45.35 33.37 -29.35
C LEU A 24 -45.28 31.95 -28.81
N GLY A 25 -46.41 31.29 -28.63
CA GLY A 25 -46.46 29.88 -28.19
C GLY A 25 -45.83 28.93 -29.24
N VAL A 26 -46.06 29.16 -30.52
CA VAL A 26 -45.44 28.37 -31.60
C VAL A 26 -43.94 28.63 -31.70
N LEU A 27 -43.51 29.88 -31.52
CA LEU A 27 -42.06 30.24 -31.45
C LEU A 27 -41.35 29.65 -30.27
N LEU A 28 -41.99 29.64 -29.08
CA LEU A 28 -41.41 29.01 -27.85
C LEU A 28 -41.37 27.49 -28.00
N ALA A 29 -42.42 26.85 -28.58
CA ALA A 29 -42.41 25.42 -28.84
C ALA A 29 -41.38 25.05 -29.91
N GLY A 30 -41.23 25.87 -30.96
CA GLY A 30 -40.17 25.70 -31.97
C GLY A 30 -38.77 25.87 -31.38
N TRP A 31 -38.59 26.82 -30.46
CA TRP A 31 -37.32 27.03 -29.76
C TRP A 31 -36.97 25.86 -28.82
N SER A 32 -37.93 25.28 -28.08
CA SER A 32 -37.71 24.11 -27.25
C SER A 32 -37.34 22.86 -28.09
N LEU A 33 -38.03 22.62 -29.21
CA LEU A 33 -37.68 21.56 -30.14
C LEU A 33 -36.30 21.77 -30.79
N PHE A 34 -35.90 23.02 -31.05
CA PHE A 34 -34.60 23.36 -31.61
C PHE A 34 -33.50 23.17 -30.57
N GLN A 35 -33.77 23.44 -29.29
CA GLN A 35 -32.83 23.17 -28.17
C GLN A 35 -32.66 21.67 -27.98
N ASP A 36 -33.71 20.86 -28.03
CA ASP A 36 -33.62 19.38 -27.93
C ASP A 36 -32.85 18.75 -29.10
N LEU A 37 -33.00 19.26 -30.33
CA LEU A 37 -32.19 18.84 -31.48
C LEU A 37 -30.72 19.28 -31.36
N SER A 38 -30.46 20.45 -30.79
CA SER A 38 -29.10 20.98 -30.63
C SER A 38 -28.37 20.33 -29.46
N ALA A 39 -29.06 19.86 -28.42
CA ALA A 39 -28.51 19.14 -27.29
C ALA A 39 -27.97 17.74 -27.68
N GLN A 40 -28.41 17.17 -28.83
CA GLN A 40 -27.90 15.90 -29.35
C GLN A 40 -26.68 16.03 -30.26
N SER A 41 -26.21 17.25 -30.55
CA SER A 41 -25.11 17.52 -31.50
C SER A 41 -23.79 17.97 -30.84
N GLY A 42 -23.62 17.75 -29.55
CA GLY A 42 -22.30 17.83 -28.92
C GLY A 42 -21.35 16.78 -29.53
N PRO A 43 -20.02 17.04 -29.59
CA PRO A 43 -19.09 16.03 -30.08
C PRO A 43 -19.26 14.76 -29.23
N ARG A 44 -19.55 13.65 -29.90
CA ARG A 44 -19.66 12.36 -29.23
C ARG A 44 -18.30 12.01 -28.64
N GLN A 45 -18.25 11.70 -27.35
CA GLN A 45 -17.01 11.49 -26.61
C GLN A 45 -16.84 10.03 -26.23
N ALA A 46 -15.59 9.57 -26.23
CA ALA A 46 -15.17 8.31 -25.62
C ALA A 46 -14.27 8.58 -24.42
N LEU A 47 -14.55 7.93 -23.29
CA LEU A 47 -13.73 8.01 -22.10
C LEU A 47 -12.62 6.95 -22.16
N VAL A 48 -11.37 7.36 -22.04
CA VAL A 48 -10.23 6.46 -21.97
C VAL A 48 -9.74 6.35 -20.53
N LEU A 49 -9.76 5.15 -19.99
CA LEU A 49 -9.27 4.80 -18.66
C LEU A 49 -8.00 3.96 -18.82
N ASN A 50 -6.88 4.41 -18.24
CA ASN A 50 -5.64 3.66 -18.24
C ASN A 50 -5.59 2.70 -17.05
N VAL A 51 -5.49 1.41 -17.32
CA VAL A 51 -5.40 0.33 -16.34
C VAL A 51 -4.01 -0.30 -16.48
N GLU A 52 -3.06 0.20 -15.69
CA GLU A 52 -1.68 -0.25 -15.70
C GLU A 52 -1.30 -0.86 -14.34
N GLY A 53 -0.63 -2.02 -14.37
CA GLY A 53 -0.20 -2.73 -13.16
C GLY A 53 -1.26 -3.64 -12.55
N ALA A 54 -1.16 -3.91 -11.24
CA ALA A 54 -2.01 -4.89 -10.57
C ALA A 54 -3.47 -4.42 -10.45
N ILE A 55 -4.40 -5.37 -10.66
CA ILE A 55 -5.84 -5.16 -10.44
C ILE A 55 -6.13 -5.28 -8.94
N GLY A 56 -6.29 -4.14 -8.29
CA GLY A 56 -6.60 -4.05 -6.87
C GLY A 56 -7.81 -3.16 -6.59
N PRO A 57 -8.11 -2.90 -5.30
CA PRO A 57 -9.25 -2.05 -4.90
C PRO A 57 -9.19 -0.64 -5.52
N ALA A 58 -7.99 -0.06 -5.64
CA ALA A 58 -7.81 1.25 -6.27
C ALA A 58 -8.18 1.24 -7.75
N THR A 59 -7.75 0.20 -8.48
CA THR A 59 -8.07 0.03 -9.90
C THR A 59 -9.57 -0.22 -10.10
N MET A 60 -10.18 -1.05 -9.24
CA MET A 60 -11.62 -1.31 -9.25
C MET A 60 -12.44 -0.03 -9.05
N ASP A 61 -12.08 0.77 -8.05
CA ASP A 61 -12.76 2.05 -7.77
C ASP A 61 -12.61 3.04 -8.94
N TYR A 62 -11.40 3.16 -9.50
CA TYR A 62 -11.12 4.01 -10.65
C TYR A 62 -11.95 3.64 -11.88
N VAL A 63 -11.97 2.35 -12.25
CA VAL A 63 -12.72 1.86 -13.40
C VAL A 63 -14.22 2.03 -13.18
N THR A 64 -14.72 1.64 -11.99
CA THR A 64 -16.13 1.76 -11.64
C THR A 64 -16.63 3.20 -11.70
N ARG A 65 -15.88 4.15 -11.12
CA ARG A 65 -16.23 5.57 -11.20
C ARG A 65 -16.11 6.14 -12.61
N GLY A 66 -15.12 5.67 -13.39
CA GLY A 66 -14.96 6.05 -14.78
C GLY A 66 -16.18 5.65 -15.61
N ILE A 67 -16.63 4.40 -15.50
CA ILE A 67 -17.81 3.91 -16.22
C ILE A 67 -19.06 4.70 -15.80
N ARG A 68 -19.32 4.88 -14.51
CA ARG A 68 -20.44 5.68 -14.00
C ARG A 68 -20.41 7.14 -14.47
N ARG A 69 -19.22 7.73 -14.57
CA ARG A 69 -19.04 9.08 -15.14
C ARG A 69 -19.41 9.11 -16.60
N ALA A 70 -19.02 8.09 -17.37
CA ALA A 70 -19.37 7.99 -18.78
C ALA A 70 -20.90 7.84 -18.97
N GLU A 71 -21.57 7.04 -18.12
CA GLU A 71 -23.02 6.89 -18.10
C GLU A 71 -23.72 8.23 -17.79
N SER A 72 -23.31 8.91 -16.71
CA SER A 72 -23.91 10.20 -16.32
C SER A 72 -23.69 11.32 -17.36
N ALA A 73 -22.61 11.23 -18.13
CA ALA A 73 -22.27 12.18 -19.19
C ALA A 73 -22.79 11.74 -20.58
N ASN A 74 -23.55 10.63 -20.68
CA ASN A 74 -24.03 10.04 -21.93
C ASN A 74 -22.94 9.87 -23.00
N MET A 75 -21.74 9.41 -22.57
CA MET A 75 -20.64 9.18 -23.51
C MET A 75 -20.93 8.01 -24.43
N ALA A 76 -20.33 8.01 -25.62
CA ALA A 76 -20.59 6.99 -26.63
C ALA A 76 -19.89 5.66 -26.34
N LEU A 77 -18.73 5.69 -25.67
CA LEU A 77 -17.88 4.54 -25.43
C LEU A 77 -16.97 4.78 -24.20
N VAL A 78 -16.69 3.72 -23.46
CA VAL A 78 -15.55 3.65 -22.51
C VAL A 78 -14.49 2.73 -23.08
N VAL A 79 -13.24 3.16 -23.11
CA VAL A 79 -12.10 2.32 -23.50
C VAL A 79 -11.22 2.09 -22.27
N LEU A 80 -11.08 0.84 -21.86
CA LEU A 80 -10.11 0.41 -20.85
C LEU A 80 -8.81 0.06 -21.57
N ARG A 81 -7.84 0.97 -21.54
CA ARG A 81 -6.51 0.70 -22.07
C ARG A 81 -5.73 -0.08 -21.01
N MET A 82 -5.37 -1.33 -21.32
CA MET A 82 -4.94 -2.29 -20.31
C MET A 82 -3.51 -2.80 -20.55
N ASP A 83 -2.73 -2.80 -19.47
CA ASP A 83 -1.47 -3.52 -19.32
C ASP A 83 -1.36 -4.03 -17.87
N THR A 84 -1.70 -5.31 -17.64
CA THR A 84 -1.77 -5.88 -16.30
C THR A 84 -1.20 -7.29 -16.22
N PRO A 85 -0.42 -7.59 -15.15
CA PRO A 85 -0.03 -8.96 -14.82
C PRO A 85 -1.15 -9.75 -14.14
N GLY A 86 -2.29 -9.11 -13.79
CA GLY A 86 -3.36 -9.69 -13.00
C GLY A 86 -3.61 -8.95 -11.69
N GLY A 87 -4.19 -9.64 -10.71
CA GLY A 87 -4.46 -9.06 -9.39
C GLY A 87 -5.57 -9.80 -8.63
N LEU A 88 -6.20 -9.11 -7.69
CA LEU A 88 -7.20 -9.69 -6.79
C LEU A 88 -8.47 -10.10 -7.54
N MET A 89 -8.91 -11.33 -7.32
CA MET A 89 -10.14 -11.88 -7.92
C MET A 89 -11.38 -11.05 -7.56
N GLU A 90 -11.49 -10.57 -6.33
CA GLU A 90 -12.62 -9.76 -5.89
C GLU A 90 -12.68 -8.42 -6.62
N SER A 91 -11.54 -7.75 -6.79
CA SER A 91 -11.44 -6.51 -7.56
C SER A 91 -11.78 -6.71 -9.03
N MET A 92 -11.29 -7.79 -9.63
CA MET A 92 -11.63 -8.20 -10.99
C MET A 92 -13.15 -8.46 -11.15
N ARG A 93 -13.76 -9.23 -10.23
CA ARG A 93 -15.21 -9.48 -10.24
C ARG A 93 -16.02 -8.19 -10.08
N GLY A 94 -15.56 -7.24 -9.26
CA GLY A 94 -16.17 -5.92 -9.11
C GLY A 94 -16.16 -5.11 -10.40
N ILE A 95 -15.01 -5.10 -11.11
CA ILE A 95 -14.88 -4.47 -12.44
C ILE A 95 -15.82 -5.14 -13.45
N ASN A 96 -15.79 -6.47 -13.54
CA ASN A 96 -16.61 -7.22 -14.47
C ASN A 96 -18.10 -6.98 -14.23
N LYS A 97 -18.53 -6.98 -12.96
CA LYS A 97 -19.93 -6.65 -12.62
C LYS A 97 -20.33 -5.27 -13.12
N THR A 98 -19.44 -4.28 -12.99
CA THR A 98 -19.69 -2.92 -13.48
C THR A 98 -19.76 -2.88 -15.01
N ILE A 99 -18.86 -3.58 -15.71
CA ILE A 99 -18.89 -3.67 -17.18
C ILE A 99 -20.18 -4.31 -17.65
N LEU A 100 -20.56 -5.46 -17.10
CA LEU A 100 -21.74 -6.22 -17.49
C LEU A 100 -23.06 -5.49 -17.22
N SER A 101 -23.08 -4.59 -16.23
CA SER A 101 -24.26 -3.76 -15.91
C SER A 101 -24.24 -2.38 -16.57
N SER A 102 -23.19 -2.05 -17.32
CA SER A 102 -23.02 -0.72 -17.92
C SER A 102 -24.06 -0.43 -19.00
N GLU A 103 -24.59 0.80 -18.98
CA GLU A 103 -25.44 1.35 -20.03
C GLU A 103 -24.63 1.95 -21.18
N VAL A 104 -23.31 2.13 -20.99
CA VAL A 104 -22.37 2.60 -22.01
C VAL A 104 -21.51 1.43 -22.47
N PRO A 105 -21.29 1.25 -23.79
CA PRO A 105 -20.38 0.23 -24.29
C PRO A 105 -18.99 0.36 -23.69
N VAL A 106 -18.41 -0.77 -23.28
CA VAL A 106 -17.03 -0.83 -22.74
C VAL A 106 -16.17 -1.67 -23.66
N ALA A 107 -15.10 -1.10 -24.20
CA ALA A 107 -14.07 -1.79 -24.95
C ALA A 107 -12.81 -1.94 -24.11
N THR A 108 -12.33 -3.15 -23.90
CA THR A 108 -10.99 -3.35 -23.32
C THR A 108 -9.97 -3.52 -24.44
N TYR A 109 -8.92 -2.69 -24.41
CA TYR A 109 -7.87 -2.66 -25.42
C TYR A 109 -6.51 -2.89 -24.77
N VAL A 110 -5.94 -4.08 -24.99
CA VAL A 110 -4.61 -4.44 -24.49
C VAL A 110 -3.57 -3.68 -25.30
N SER A 111 -2.96 -2.68 -24.71
CA SER A 111 -1.98 -1.78 -25.35
C SER A 111 -1.15 -1.04 -24.29
N PRO A 112 0.05 -0.53 -24.65
CA PRO A 112 0.71 -0.50 -25.97
C PRO A 112 1.28 -1.86 -26.40
N GLN A 113 2.03 -1.88 -27.49
CA GLN A 113 2.79 -3.07 -27.90
C GLN A 113 3.69 -3.55 -26.76
N GLY A 114 3.73 -4.86 -26.51
CA GLY A 114 4.39 -5.47 -25.35
C GLY A 114 3.53 -5.55 -24.09
N ALA A 115 2.36 -4.90 -24.07
CA ALA A 115 1.40 -5.01 -22.97
C ALA A 115 0.77 -6.39 -22.88
N ARG A 116 0.18 -6.69 -21.73
CA ARG A 116 -0.49 -7.95 -21.47
C ARG A 116 -1.81 -7.79 -20.71
N ALA A 117 -2.70 -8.75 -20.93
CA ALA A 117 -3.90 -8.95 -20.12
C ALA A 117 -3.82 -10.33 -19.46
N ALA A 118 -2.94 -10.49 -18.45
CA ALA A 118 -2.74 -11.75 -17.76
C ALA A 118 -3.70 -11.90 -16.58
N SER A 119 -4.05 -13.15 -16.23
CA SER A 119 -4.86 -13.50 -15.05
C SER A 119 -6.16 -12.67 -14.98
N ALA A 120 -6.36 -11.82 -13.96
CA ALA A 120 -7.54 -10.94 -13.85
C ALA A 120 -7.80 -10.11 -15.11
N GLY A 121 -6.75 -9.73 -15.87
CA GLY A 121 -6.88 -9.02 -17.13
C GLY A 121 -7.63 -9.81 -18.22
N THR A 122 -7.39 -11.12 -18.29
CA THR A 122 -8.10 -12.02 -19.20
C THR A 122 -9.60 -12.01 -18.91
N TYR A 123 -10.00 -12.11 -17.64
CA TYR A 123 -11.43 -12.06 -17.26
C TYR A 123 -12.08 -10.71 -17.58
N ILE A 124 -11.37 -9.60 -17.37
CA ILE A 124 -11.88 -8.25 -17.68
C ILE A 124 -12.05 -8.09 -19.20
N LEU A 125 -11.10 -8.61 -19.98
CA LEU A 125 -11.19 -8.62 -21.43
C LEU A 125 -12.43 -9.42 -21.91
N TYR A 126 -12.64 -10.61 -21.32
CA TYR A 126 -13.80 -11.45 -21.61
C TYR A 126 -15.15 -10.86 -21.18
N ALA A 127 -15.16 -10.08 -20.10
CA ALA A 127 -16.37 -9.39 -19.63
C ALA A 127 -16.73 -8.16 -20.46
N SER A 128 -15.81 -7.63 -21.26
CA SER A 128 -16.01 -6.39 -22.04
C SER A 128 -16.83 -6.61 -23.28
N HIS A 129 -17.62 -5.60 -23.67
CA HIS A 129 -18.46 -5.64 -24.87
C HIS A 129 -17.64 -5.74 -26.16
N ILE A 130 -16.45 -5.15 -26.15
CA ILE A 130 -15.43 -5.32 -27.19
C ILE A 130 -14.11 -5.74 -26.52
N ALA A 131 -13.53 -6.83 -27.01
CA ALA A 131 -12.19 -7.29 -26.63
C ALA A 131 -11.22 -6.99 -27.78
N ALA A 132 -10.23 -6.14 -27.51
CA ALA A 132 -9.27 -5.71 -28.53
C ALA A 132 -7.82 -5.79 -28.01
N MET A 133 -6.90 -6.04 -28.93
CA MET A 133 -5.48 -6.13 -28.63
C MET A 133 -4.63 -5.36 -29.64
N ALA A 134 -3.54 -4.75 -29.20
CA ALA A 134 -2.50 -4.24 -30.09
C ALA A 134 -1.61 -5.39 -30.59
N PRO A 135 -0.94 -5.25 -31.74
CA PRO A 135 0.09 -6.20 -32.17
C PRO A 135 1.16 -6.40 -31.11
N ALA A 136 1.74 -7.60 -31.03
CA ALA A 136 2.78 -7.99 -30.05
C ALA A 136 2.33 -7.83 -28.58
N THR A 137 1.05 -8.00 -28.30
CA THR A 137 0.51 -8.15 -26.94
C THR A 137 0.04 -9.59 -26.72
N HIS A 138 -0.19 -9.98 -25.47
CA HIS A 138 -0.67 -11.32 -25.14
C HIS A 138 -1.71 -11.29 -24.01
N LEU A 139 -2.49 -12.38 -23.92
CA LEU A 139 -3.45 -12.62 -22.85
C LEU A 139 -3.40 -14.09 -22.42
N GLY A 140 -3.90 -14.42 -21.24
CA GLY A 140 -3.99 -15.78 -20.71
C GLY A 140 -3.56 -15.91 -19.27
N SER A 141 -2.99 -17.09 -18.90
CA SER A 141 -2.52 -17.41 -17.54
C SER A 141 -3.56 -17.06 -16.47
N ALA A 142 -4.81 -17.51 -16.65
CA ALA A 142 -5.96 -17.09 -15.86
C ALA A 142 -6.23 -18.02 -14.66
N THR A 143 -5.32 -18.94 -14.34
CA THR A 143 -5.44 -19.86 -13.20
C THR A 143 -5.50 -19.08 -11.89
N PRO A 144 -6.51 -19.33 -11.03
CA PRO A 144 -6.56 -18.71 -9.72
C PRO A 144 -5.46 -19.27 -8.83
N VAL A 145 -4.68 -18.38 -8.21
CA VAL A 145 -3.66 -18.74 -7.22
C VAL A 145 -4.14 -18.31 -5.84
N GLN A 146 -4.01 -19.18 -4.84
CA GLN A 146 -4.27 -18.82 -3.46
C GLN A 146 -3.12 -17.95 -2.95
N MET A 147 -3.45 -16.73 -2.54
CA MET A 147 -2.49 -15.83 -1.91
C MET A 147 -2.53 -16.09 -0.40
N GLY A 148 -1.42 -16.59 0.18
CA GLY A 148 -1.18 -16.53 1.62
C GLY A 148 -1.53 -17.76 2.45
N GLY A 149 -1.40 -18.97 1.94
CA GLY A 149 -1.31 -20.18 2.78
C GLY A 149 0.12 -20.45 3.23
N LEU A 150 0.36 -20.69 4.52
CA LEU A 150 1.62 -21.30 4.96
C LEU A 150 1.71 -22.69 4.30
N PRO A 151 2.84 -23.07 3.68
CA PRO A 151 3.01 -24.42 3.15
C PRO A 151 2.82 -25.43 4.29
N GLY A 152 1.78 -26.27 4.21
CA GLY A 152 1.54 -27.34 5.16
C GLY A 152 0.65 -27.03 6.37
N THR A 153 0.02 -25.86 6.45
CA THR A 153 -0.98 -25.56 7.49
C THR A 153 -2.37 -25.45 6.90
N ASP A 154 -3.01 -26.57 6.68
CA ASP A 154 -4.47 -26.64 6.50
C ASP A 154 -5.09 -26.75 7.90
N PRO A 155 -5.80 -25.71 8.44
CA PRO A 155 -6.35 -25.78 9.80
C PRO A 155 -7.64 -26.57 9.82
N GLY A 156 -7.64 -27.84 9.44
CA GLY A 156 -8.88 -28.57 9.55
C GLY A 156 -8.96 -29.98 8.98
N THR A 157 -7.88 -30.57 8.51
CA THR A 157 -7.94 -31.97 8.08
C THR A 157 -7.18 -32.84 9.05
N PRO A 158 -7.85 -33.82 9.77
CA PRO A 158 -7.13 -34.87 10.44
C PRO A 158 -6.27 -35.65 9.45
N ALA A 159 -5.09 -36.07 9.89
CA ALA A 159 -4.04 -36.71 9.09
C ALA A 159 -4.40 -38.07 8.44
N ASP A 160 -5.69 -38.44 8.35
CA ASP A 160 -6.15 -39.78 7.94
C ASP A 160 -7.01 -39.83 6.65
N GLN A 161 -6.95 -38.78 5.79
CA GLN A 161 -7.61 -38.88 4.47
C GLN A 161 -6.65 -38.56 3.31
N GLU A 162 -5.56 -39.34 3.23
CA GLU A 162 -4.93 -39.65 1.94
C GLU A 162 -5.82 -40.64 1.20
N GLN A 163 -6.75 -40.13 0.41
CA GLN A 163 -7.35 -40.92 -0.68
C GLN A 163 -7.29 -40.15 -1.98
N GLY A 164 -6.27 -40.47 -2.75
CA GLY A 164 -6.11 -40.64 -4.15
C GLY A 164 -7.11 -39.94 -5.09
N GLY A 165 -6.77 -38.71 -5.51
CA GLY A 165 -7.11 -38.23 -6.82
C GLY A 165 -5.80 -37.87 -7.53
N SER A 166 -5.65 -38.26 -8.77
CA SER A 166 -4.41 -38.23 -9.58
C SER A 166 -3.75 -36.84 -9.80
N ASP A 167 -4.23 -35.75 -9.18
CA ASP A 167 -3.75 -34.38 -9.46
C ASP A 167 -3.16 -33.63 -8.25
N GLY A 168 -3.06 -34.22 -7.08
CA GLY A 168 -2.40 -33.57 -5.93
C GLY A 168 -3.06 -32.30 -5.38
N LYS A 169 -4.21 -31.85 -5.95
CA LYS A 169 -4.91 -30.62 -5.53
C LYS A 169 -5.88 -30.90 -4.39
N THR A 170 -5.90 -30.00 -3.40
CA THR A 170 -6.85 -30.05 -2.28
C THR A 170 -8.31 -29.89 -2.76
N ALA A 171 -9.29 -30.30 -1.95
CA ALA A 171 -10.71 -30.09 -2.28
C ALA A 171 -11.05 -28.60 -2.44
N MET A 172 -10.39 -27.73 -1.68
CA MET A 172 -10.57 -26.27 -1.76
C MET A 172 -10.02 -25.71 -3.05
N GLU A 173 -8.81 -26.11 -3.46
CA GLU A 173 -8.22 -25.69 -4.74
C GLU A 173 -9.07 -26.11 -5.94
N ARG A 174 -9.60 -27.33 -5.92
CA ARG A 174 -10.53 -27.78 -6.96
C ARG A 174 -11.78 -26.94 -7.02
N LYS A 175 -12.39 -26.59 -5.87
CA LYS A 175 -13.58 -25.74 -5.82
C LYS A 175 -13.32 -24.35 -6.40
N ILE A 176 -12.19 -23.72 -6.06
CA ILE A 176 -11.80 -22.40 -6.57
C ILE A 176 -11.56 -22.47 -8.08
N LEU A 177 -10.90 -23.52 -8.56
CA LEU A 177 -10.63 -23.72 -9.98
C LEU A 177 -11.93 -23.88 -10.77
N GLU A 178 -12.86 -24.74 -10.31
CA GLU A 178 -14.14 -24.97 -10.99
C GLU A 178 -15.05 -23.72 -11.00
N ASP A 179 -15.05 -22.94 -9.91
CA ASP A 179 -15.75 -21.66 -9.86
C ASP A 179 -15.17 -20.67 -10.90
N ALA A 180 -13.85 -20.62 -11.03
CA ALA A 180 -13.15 -19.77 -11.98
C ALA A 180 -13.43 -20.20 -13.44
N VAL A 181 -13.42 -21.50 -13.73
CA VAL A 181 -13.77 -22.07 -15.02
C VAL A 181 -15.22 -21.74 -15.39
N SER A 182 -16.17 -22.01 -14.48
CA SER A 182 -17.58 -21.71 -14.70
C SER A 182 -17.78 -20.22 -14.98
N TYR A 183 -17.09 -19.36 -14.24
CA TYR A 183 -17.22 -17.91 -14.39
C TYR A 183 -16.69 -17.43 -15.75
N ILE A 184 -15.49 -17.85 -16.18
CA ILE A 184 -14.92 -17.38 -17.45
C ILE A 184 -15.67 -17.94 -18.65
N ARG A 185 -16.18 -19.20 -18.58
CA ARG A 185 -17.04 -19.75 -19.63
C ARG A 185 -18.32 -18.95 -19.78
N GLY A 186 -18.97 -18.57 -18.67
CA GLY A 186 -20.15 -17.71 -18.70
C GLY A 186 -19.90 -16.34 -19.32
N LEU A 187 -18.71 -15.74 -19.12
CA LEU A 187 -18.30 -14.50 -19.80
C LEU A 187 -18.09 -14.72 -21.30
N ALA A 188 -17.47 -15.85 -21.67
CA ALA A 188 -17.26 -16.23 -23.07
C ALA A 188 -18.58 -16.40 -23.81
N ASP A 189 -19.49 -17.19 -23.24
CA ASP A 189 -20.81 -17.47 -23.82
C ASP A 189 -21.65 -16.20 -24.02
N ARG A 190 -21.59 -15.27 -23.04
CA ARG A 190 -22.32 -14.01 -23.13
C ARG A 190 -21.95 -13.15 -24.36
N HIS A 191 -20.68 -13.18 -24.74
CA HIS A 191 -20.14 -12.37 -25.83
C HIS A 191 -19.81 -13.19 -27.09
N GLY A 192 -20.19 -14.48 -27.14
CA GLY A 192 -19.95 -15.38 -28.27
C GLY A 192 -18.46 -15.65 -28.53
N ARG A 193 -17.63 -15.60 -27.50
CA ARG A 193 -16.18 -15.86 -27.59
C ARG A 193 -15.85 -17.31 -27.28
N ASN A 194 -14.62 -17.72 -27.56
CA ASN A 194 -14.15 -19.09 -27.36
C ASN A 194 -14.12 -19.49 -25.89
N ALA A 195 -15.10 -20.28 -25.46
CA ALA A 195 -15.24 -20.76 -24.09
C ALA A 195 -14.25 -21.89 -23.76
N ASP A 196 -13.86 -22.71 -24.74
CA ASP A 196 -12.95 -23.82 -24.51
C ASP A 196 -11.52 -23.33 -24.29
N TRP A 197 -11.10 -22.33 -25.07
CA TRP A 197 -9.83 -21.67 -24.80
C TRP A 197 -9.84 -20.93 -23.45
N ALA A 198 -10.95 -20.28 -23.10
CA ALA A 198 -11.09 -19.59 -21.82
C ALA A 198 -10.93 -20.56 -20.64
N GLU A 199 -11.51 -21.77 -20.73
CA GLU A 199 -11.30 -22.84 -19.75
C GLU A 199 -9.84 -23.29 -19.70
N ALA A 200 -9.18 -23.50 -20.86
CA ALA A 200 -7.78 -23.88 -20.93
C ALA A 200 -6.86 -22.79 -20.31
N ALA A 201 -7.19 -21.50 -20.50
CA ALA A 201 -6.45 -20.41 -19.86
C ALA A 201 -6.53 -20.45 -18.32
N VAL A 202 -7.62 -20.99 -17.75
CA VAL A 202 -7.80 -21.18 -16.32
C VAL A 202 -7.18 -22.48 -15.82
N ARG A 203 -7.37 -23.61 -16.52
CA ARG A 203 -6.88 -24.92 -16.09
C ARG A 203 -5.39 -25.11 -16.33
N ASP A 204 -4.91 -24.71 -17.51
CA ASP A 204 -3.60 -25.03 -18.05
C ASP A 204 -2.70 -23.79 -18.20
N ALA A 205 -3.19 -22.62 -17.77
CA ALA A 205 -2.48 -21.33 -17.87
C ALA A 205 -1.98 -20.99 -19.28
N VAL A 206 -2.70 -21.42 -20.32
CA VAL A 206 -2.30 -21.12 -21.71
C VAL A 206 -2.36 -19.63 -22.01
N ASN A 207 -1.56 -19.20 -22.99
CA ASN A 207 -1.47 -17.82 -23.45
C ASN A 207 -1.60 -17.77 -24.96
N LEU A 208 -2.12 -16.66 -25.50
CA LEU A 208 -2.15 -16.36 -26.91
C LEU A 208 -1.62 -14.96 -27.21
N GLY A 209 -0.94 -14.82 -28.34
CA GLY A 209 -0.65 -13.53 -28.95
C GLY A 209 -1.90 -12.94 -29.65
N ALA A 210 -1.86 -11.64 -29.93
CA ALA A 210 -3.01 -10.91 -30.49
C ALA A 210 -3.58 -11.53 -31.78
N LYS A 211 -2.70 -11.99 -32.68
CA LYS A 211 -3.12 -12.59 -33.96
C LYS A 211 -3.86 -13.91 -33.73
N GLU A 212 -3.28 -14.81 -32.95
CA GLU A 212 -3.85 -16.12 -32.63
C GLU A 212 -5.16 -15.98 -31.84
N ALA A 213 -5.22 -14.99 -30.93
CA ALA A 213 -6.41 -14.68 -30.15
C ALA A 213 -7.60 -14.25 -31.06
N LEU A 214 -7.33 -13.51 -32.13
CA LEU A 214 -8.35 -13.15 -33.12
C LEU A 214 -8.76 -14.39 -33.95
N GLU A 215 -7.80 -15.17 -34.42
CA GLU A 215 -8.06 -16.38 -35.22
C GLU A 215 -8.88 -17.43 -34.46
N GLN A 216 -8.67 -17.53 -33.14
CA GLN A 216 -9.41 -18.45 -32.28
C GLN A 216 -10.69 -17.87 -31.68
N ASN A 217 -11.13 -16.69 -32.11
CA ASN A 217 -12.31 -16.01 -31.58
C ASN A 217 -12.27 -15.75 -30.06
N VAL A 218 -11.09 -15.47 -29.54
CA VAL A 218 -10.88 -15.07 -28.14
C VAL A 218 -11.07 -13.56 -27.97
N ILE A 219 -10.72 -12.80 -29.00
CA ILE A 219 -10.92 -11.35 -29.08
C ILE A 219 -11.66 -10.96 -30.38
N ASP A 220 -12.18 -9.73 -30.41
CA ASP A 220 -12.97 -9.22 -31.51
C ASP A 220 -12.14 -8.45 -32.56
N VAL A 221 -11.03 -7.82 -32.13
CA VAL A 221 -10.26 -6.89 -32.97
C VAL A 221 -8.78 -6.90 -32.61
N VAL A 222 -7.94 -6.86 -33.64
CA VAL A 222 -6.51 -6.45 -33.51
C VAL A 222 -6.36 -5.08 -34.16
N ALA A 223 -5.88 -4.09 -33.40
CA ALA A 223 -5.69 -2.73 -33.89
C ALA A 223 -4.32 -2.18 -33.44
N PRO A 224 -3.54 -1.52 -34.32
CA PRO A 224 -2.23 -1.00 -33.97
C PRO A 224 -2.28 0.21 -32.99
N ASP A 225 -3.35 0.97 -33.04
CA ASP A 225 -3.56 2.17 -32.24
C ASP A 225 -5.05 2.43 -31.95
N MET A 226 -5.33 3.44 -31.16
CA MET A 226 -6.69 3.81 -30.76
C MET A 226 -7.56 4.25 -31.95
N THR A 227 -7.00 4.91 -32.92
CA THR A 227 -7.72 5.38 -34.11
C THR A 227 -8.18 4.20 -34.97
N ALA A 228 -7.28 3.25 -35.20
CA ALA A 228 -7.59 2.01 -35.89
C ALA A 228 -8.61 1.15 -35.12
N LEU A 229 -8.52 1.10 -33.78
CA LEU A 229 -9.53 0.44 -32.94
C LEU A 229 -10.90 1.04 -33.18
N LEU A 230 -11.05 2.36 -33.04
CA LEU A 230 -12.34 3.04 -33.21
C LEU A 230 -12.91 2.82 -34.60
N ALA A 231 -12.06 2.88 -35.64
CA ALA A 231 -12.48 2.61 -37.01
C ALA A 231 -12.97 1.15 -37.23
N SER A 232 -12.32 0.18 -36.57
CA SER A 232 -12.63 -1.26 -36.70
C SER A 232 -13.90 -1.67 -35.96
N ILE A 233 -14.32 -0.95 -34.94
CA ILE A 233 -15.54 -1.24 -34.17
C ILE A 233 -16.75 -0.38 -34.60
N ASP A 234 -16.56 0.57 -35.50
CA ASP A 234 -17.66 1.41 -35.99
C ASP A 234 -18.71 0.57 -36.70
N GLY A 235 -19.98 0.83 -36.44
CA GLY A 235 -21.10 0.07 -36.96
C GLY A 235 -21.33 -1.32 -36.35
N ARG A 236 -20.49 -1.79 -35.45
CA ARG A 236 -20.72 -3.07 -34.72
C ARG A 236 -21.87 -2.94 -33.74
N THR A 237 -22.65 -4.00 -33.63
CA THR A 237 -23.70 -4.13 -32.62
C THR A 237 -23.12 -4.85 -31.37
N VAL A 238 -23.34 -4.29 -30.20
CA VAL A 238 -23.00 -4.90 -28.93
C VAL A 238 -24.24 -5.02 -28.04
N THR A 239 -24.29 -6.07 -27.22
CA THR A 239 -25.41 -6.31 -26.30
C THR A 239 -25.07 -5.76 -24.93
N LEU A 240 -25.74 -4.68 -24.53
CA LEU A 240 -25.66 -4.07 -23.22
C LEU A 240 -26.68 -4.66 -22.23
N ALA A 241 -26.65 -4.24 -20.98
CA ALA A 241 -27.71 -4.55 -20.02
C ALA A 241 -29.07 -3.99 -20.42
N THR A 242 -29.08 -2.87 -21.15
CA THR A 242 -30.30 -2.18 -21.67
C THR A 242 -30.79 -2.64 -23.06
N GLY A 243 -30.09 -3.58 -23.69
CA GLY A 243 -30.39 -4.10 -25.02
C GLY A 243 -29.28 -3.85 -26.03
N ASP A 244 -29.55 -4.20 -27.28
CA ASP A 244 -28.56 -4.08 -28.35
C ASP A 244 -28.30 -2.61 -28.72
N ARG A 245 -27.05 -2.27 -28.95
CA ARG A 245 -26.60 -0.94 -29.32
C ARG A 245 -25.60 -0.98 -30.46
N VAL A 246 -25.86 -0.20 -31.51
CA VAL A 246 -24.91 -0.01 -32.60
C VAL A 246 -23.87 1.03 -32.19
N LEU A 247 -22.59 0.68 -32.31
CA LEU A 247 -21.48 1.58 -32.02
C LEU A 247 -21.33 2.60 -33.15
N HIS A 248 -21.20 3.86 -32.80
CA HIS A 248 -20.85 4.94 -33.70
C HIS A 248 -19.58 5.61 -33.18
N THR A 249 -18.44 5.09 -33.61
CA THR A 249 -17.12 5.45 -33.08
C THR A 249 -16.30 6.31 -34.01
N ALA A 250 -16.73 6.50 -35.26
CA ALA A 250 -16.08 7.40 -36.19
C ALA A 250 -16.13 8.86 -35.67
N GLY A 251 -14.99 9.50 -35.57
CA GLY A 251 -14.88 10.92 -35.16
C GLY A 251 -15.14 11.17 -33.66
N LEU A 252 -15.10 10.17 -32.80
CA LEU A 252 -15.19 10.37 -31.35
C LEU A 252 -14.01 11.20 -30.82
N GLU A 253 -14.33 12.19 -29.98
CA GLU A 253 -13.34 12.88 -29.18
C GLU A 253 -12.90 12.03 -28.01
N LEU A 254 -11.60 11.81 -27.86
CA LEU A 254 -11.06 11.01 -26.76
C LEU A 254 -10.82 11.87 -25.52
N VAL A 255 -11.59 11.62 -24.48
CA VAL A 255 -11.41 12.23 -23.16
C VAL A 255 -10.63 11.26 -22.28
N ARG A 256 -9.40 11.63 -21.90
CA ARG A 256 -8.61 10.82 -20.97
C ARG A 256 -9.01 11.16 -19.53
N ALA A 257 -9.43 10.15 -18.78
CA ALA A 257 -9.62 10.31 -17.34
C ALA A 257 -8.30 9.99 -16.64
N GLU A 258 -7.69 11.01 -16.04
CA GLU A 258 -6.55 10.77 -15.16
C GLU A 258 -7.03 10.21 -13.81
N PRO A 259 -6.23 9.30 -13.18
CA PRO A 259 -6.50 8.86 -11.83
C PRO A 259 -6.57 10.06 -10.88
N ASP A 260 -7.62 10.12 -10.09
CA ASP A 260 -7.78 11.18 -9.09
C ASP A 260 -6.75 11.01 -7.93
N TRP A 261 -6.72 11.98 -7.02
CA TRP A 261 -5.78 11.97 -5.91
C TRP A 261 -5.92 10.72 -5.00
N ARG A 262 -7.15 10.16 -4.88
CA ARG A 262 -7.41 8.95 -4.08
C ARG A 262 -6.78 7.72 -4.73
N THR A 263 -6.99 7.56 -6.02
CA THR A 263 -6.39 6.45 -6.79
C THR A 263 -4.87 6.55 -6.77
N ARG A 264 -4.32 7.77 -6.93
CA ARG A 264 -2.87 8.00 -6.83
C ARG A 264 -2.34 7.67 -5.44
N LEU A 265 -3.02 8.10 -4.37
CA LEU A 265 -2.62 7.79 -3.00
C LEU A 265 -2.64 6.28 -2.74
N LEU A 266 -3.72 5.60 -3.12
CA LEU A 266 -3.83 4.16 -2.98
C LEU A 266 -2.76 3.41 -3.78
N SER A 267 -2.46 3.83 -5.01
CA SER A 267 -1.41 3.21 -5.81
C SER A 267 -0.01 3.39 -5.20
N VAL A 268 0.26 4.54 -4.57
CA VAL A 268 1.52 4.77 -3.84
C VAL A 268 1.61 3.87 -2.60
N ILE A 269 0.53 3.80 -1.80
CA ILE A 269 0.52 2.95 -0.59
C ILE A 269 0.69 1.47 -0.93
N THR A 270 0.13 1.01 -2.06
CA THR A 270 0.23 -0.37 -2.52
C THR A 270 1.47 -0.66 -3.37
N ASP A 271 2.42 0.28 -3.50
CA ASP A 271 3.74 0.00 -4.06
C ASP A 271 4.55 -0.88 -3.08
N PRO A 272 5.19 -1.98 -3.55
CA PRO A 272 5.94 -2.88 -2.69
C PRO A 272 7.02 -2.20 -1.83
N ASN A 273 7.76 -1.26 -2.41
CA ASN A 273 8.81 -0.54 -1.68
C ASN A 273 8.22 0.39 -0.63
N VAL A 274 7.12 1.10 -0.97
CA VAL A 274 6.42 1.98 -0.03
C VAL A 274 5.81 1.18 1.12
N ALA A 275 5.15 0.07 0.83
CA ALA A 275 4.59 -0.84 1.84
C ALA A 275 5.67 -1.37 2.78
N TYR A 276 6.83 -1.73 2.24
CA TYR A 276 7.99 -2.17 3.00
C TYR A 276 8.54 -1.07 3.92
N PHE A 277 8.70 0.17 3.42
CA PHE A 277 9.10 1.30 4.24
C PHE A 277 8.06 1.65 5.32
N LEU A 278 6.77 1.62 4.99
CA LEU A 278 5.71 1.84 5.96
C LEU A 278 5.77 0.81 7.10
N MET A 279 6.03 -0.46 6.78
CA MET A 279 6.20 -1.51 7.79
C MET A 279 7.39 -1.22 8.72
N ILE A 280 8.54 -0.85 8.16
CA ILE A 280 9.74 -0.53 8.94
C ILE A 280 9.51 0.69 9.83
N ILE A 281 8.99 1.78 9.28
CA ILE A 281 8.67 3.00 10.04
C ILE A 281 7.64 2.69 11.13
N GLY A 282 6.63 1.87 10.79
CA GLY A 282 5.60 1.44 11.72
C GLY A 282 6.17 0.67 12.91
N PHE A 283 6.99 -0.30 12.64
CA PHE A 283 7.64 -1.13 13.66
C PHE A 283 8.55 -0.30 14.59
N TYR A 284 9.47 0.47 14.01
CA TYR A 284 10.38 1.31 14.80
C TYR A 284 9.65 2.41 15.55
N GLY A 285 8.61 3.03 14.96
CA GLY A 285 7.83 4.06 15.65
C GLY A 285 7.17 3.54 16.93
N ILE A 286 6.59 2.35 16.90
CA ILE A 286 6.00 1.71 18.07
C ILE A 286 7.09 1.38 19.11
N ILE A 287 8.23 0.86 18.68
CA ILE A 287 9.34 0.53 19.61
C ILE A 287 9.91 1.77 20.26
N PHE A 288 10.10 2.88 19.54
CA PHE A 288 10.56 4.13 20.11
C PHE A 288 9.60 4.65 21.19
N GLU A 289 8.30 4.53 20.98
CA GLU A 289 7.30 4.89 21.98
C GLU A 289 7.39 4.01 23.23
N LEU A 290 7.56 2.70 23.06
CA LEU A 290 7.70 1.75 24.17
C LEU A 290 9.02 1.97 24.94
N ALA A 291 10.10 2.37 24.25
CA ALA A 291 11.39 2.64 24.85
C ALA A 291 11.46 4.00 25.56
N SER A 292 10.65 4.96 25.14
CA SER A 292 10.62 6.32 25.68
C SER A 292 9.17 6.80 25.89
N PRO A 293 8.45 6.22 26.86
CA PRO A 293 7.03 6.50 27.06
C PRO A 293 6.83 7.98 27.38
N GLY A 294 5.89 8.60 26.65
CA GLY A 294 5.55 10.02 26.76
C GLY A 294 5.86 10.87 25.55
N ALA A 295 6.57 10.34 24.56
CA ALA A 295 6.79 11.02 23.28
C ALA A 295 5.54 11.07 22.41
N ILE A 296 4.59 10.11 22.54
CA ILE A 296 3.30 9.92 21.85
C ILE A 296 3.40 9.96 20.32
N PHE A 297 4.16 10.89 19.76
CA PHE A 297 4.26 11.17 18.34
C PHE A 297 4.83 10.00 17.50
N PRO A 298 5.94 9.35 17.88
CA PRO A 298 6.48 8.21 17.13
C PRO A 298 5.53 7.00 17.12
N GLY A 299 4.86 6.74 18.28
CA GLY A 299 3.92 5.63 18.40
C GLY A 299 2.69 5.78 17.53
N VAL A 300 2.10 6.99 17.49
CA VAL A 300 0.92 7.28 16.64
C VAL A 300 1.28 7.15 15.16
N ILE A 301 2.39 7.77 14.72
CA ILE A 301 2.85 7.64 13.33
C ILE A 301 3.15 6.18 13.02
N GLY A 302 3.83 5.49 13.93
CA GLY A 302 4.17 4.08 13.78
C GLY A 302 2.94 3.20 13.60
N ALA A 303 1.90 3.39 14.42
CA ALA A 303 0.65 2.66 14.31
C ALA A 303 -0.06 2.90 12.98
N ILE A 304 -0.13 4.16 12.51
CA ILE A 304 -0.72 4.51 11.21
C ILE A 304 0.06 3.83 10.07
N CYS A 305 1.38 3.94 10.07
CA CYS A 305 2.23 3.32 9.06
C CYS A 305 2.06 1.80 9.03
N LEU A 306 1.96 1.14 10.19
CA LEU A 306 1.77 -0.30 10.27
C LEU A 306 0.42 -0.73 9.71
N VAL A 307 -0.67 -0.03 10.02
CA VAL A 307 -1.99 -0.30 9.46
C VAL A 307 -2.00 -0.14 7.94
N LEU A 308 -1.37 0.92 7.42
CA LEU A 308 -1.24 1.15 5.98
C LEU A 308 -0.38 0.06 5.30
N ALA A 309 0.70 -0.39 5.95
CA ALA A 309 1.52 -1.50 5.45
C ALA A 309 0.74 -2.81 5.40
N LEU A 310 -0.04 -3.13 6.43
CA LEU A 310 -0.90 -4.33 6.47
C LEU A 310 -1.97 -4.27 5.37
N PHE A 311 -2.58 -3.11 5.15
CA PHE A 311 -3.51 -2.91 4.02
C PHE A 311 -2.81 -3.13 2.67
N ALA A 312 -1.61 -2.58 2.48
CA ALA A 312 -0.83 -2.78 1.26
C ALA A 312 -0.49 -4.27 1.04
N PHE A 313 -0.08 -4.98 2.08
CA PHE A 313 0.24 -6.41 2.01
C PHE A 313 -0.97 -7.30 1.74
N GLN A 314 -2.18 -6.86 2.08
CA GLN A 314 -3.40 -7.56 1.69
C GLN A 314 -3.66 -7.47 0.17
N VAL A 315 -3.22 -6.39 -0.46
CA VAL A 315 -3.34 -6.17 -1.92
C VAL A 315 -2.16 -6.79 -2.69
N LEU A 316 -0.99 -6.82 -2.05
CA LEU A 316 0.22 -7.42 -2.59
C LEU A 316 0.26 -8.92 -2.24
N SER A 317 0.72 -9.74 -3.19
CA SER A 317 0.95 -11.17 -2.94
C SER A 317 2.22 -11.32 -2.10
N VAL A 318 2.10 -11.31 -0.78
CA VAL A 318 3.23 -11.43 0.12
C VAL A 318 3.39 -12.86 0.65
N ASN A 319 4.63 -13.29 0.81
CA ASN A 319 4.95 -14.53 1.50
C ASN A 319 4.95 -14.27 3.02
N TYR A 320 3.98 -14.87 3.73
CA TYR A 320 3.87 -14.68 5.19
C TYR A 320 5.07 -15.22 5.98
N ALA A 321 5.79 -16.23 5.47
CA ALA A 321 7.02 -16.69 6.09
C ALA A 321 8.12 -15.63 5.97
N GLY A 322 8.21 -14.95 4.81
CA GLY A 322 9.08 -13.80 4.61
C GLY A 322 8.72 -12.65 5.54
N LEU A 323 7.43 -12.32 5.68
CA LEU A 323 6.95 -11.30 6.62
C LEU A 323 7.33 -11.64 8.07
N ALA A 324 7.13 -12.88 8.50
CA ALA A 324 7.48 -13.34 9.85
C ALA A 324 9.00 -13.22 10.09
N LEU A 325 9.83 -13.60 9.11
CA LEU A 325 11.29 -13.46 9.18
C LEU A 325 11.73 -11.99 9.28
N VAL A 326 11.11 -11.09 8.51
CA VAL A 326 11.40 -9.65 8.60
C VAL A 326 11.07 -9.12 9.99
N LEU A 327 9.88 -9.41 10.51
CA LEU A 327 9.45 -8.98 11.84
C LEU A 327 10.34 -9.57 12.95
N LEU A 328 10.71 -10.85 12.84
CA LEU A 328 11.63 -11.51 13.76
C LEU A 328 13.02 -10.89 13.69
N GLY A 329 13.53 -10.60 12.50
CA GLY A 329 14.79 -9.91 12.28
C GLY A 329 14.82 -8.53 12.94
N LEU A 330 13.77 -7.72 12.73
CA LEU A 330 13.60 -6.42 13.38
C LEU A 330 13.53 -6.56 14.91
N ALA A 331 12.80 -7.54 15.43
CA ALA A 331 12.71 -7.80 16.86
C ALA A 331 14.07 -8.18 17.46
N PHE A 332 14.90 -8.97 16.78
CA PHE A 332 16.24 -9.33 17.22
C PHE A 332 17.20 -8.13 17.20
N ILE A 333 17.13 -7.30 16.13
CA ILE A 333 17.92 -6.06 16.03
C ILE A 333 17.62 -5.13 17.20
N VAL A 334 16.36 -4.95 17.53
CA VAL A 334 15.93 -4.13 18.67
C VAL A 334 16.29 -4.81 20.00
N GLY A 335 16.08 -6.13 20.10
CA GLY A 335 16.39 -6.92 21.29
C GLY A 335 17.85 -6.82 21.71
N GLU A 336 18.79 -6.74 20.75
CA GLU A 336 20.22 -6.52 21.04
C GLU A 336 20.48 -5.25 21.84
N ALA A 337 19.68 -4.19 21.63
CA ALA A 337 19.83 -2.93 22.38
C ALA A 337 19.44 -3.07 23.85
N PHE A 338 18.49 -3.97 24.17
CA PHE A 338 18.01 -4.20 25.55
C PHE A 338 18.71 -5.36 26.24
N VAL A 339 19.08 -6.39 25.50
CA VAL A 339 19.77 -7.60 25.99
C VAL A 339 21.08 -7.76 25.21
N PRO A 340 22.17 -7.09 25.62
CA PRO A 340 23.43 -7.13 24.87
C PRO A 340 23.99 -8.56 24.86
N SER A 341 23.88 -9.22 23.68
CA SER A 341 24.33 -10.59 23.45
C SER A 341 25.66 -10.67 22.69
N PHE A 342 26.48 -9.62 22.79
CA PHE A 342 27.77 -9.48 22.08
C PHE A 342 27.60 -9.53 20.53
N GLY A 343 26.46 -9.09 20.03
CA GLY A 343 26.17 -9.02 18.59
C GLY A 343 25.51 -10.25 18.00
N ILE A 344 25.25 -11.31 18.75
CA ILE A 344 24.63 -12.54 18.24
C ILE A 344 23.19 -12.27 17.78
N LEU A 345 22.38 -11.61 18.59
CA LEU A 345 21.01 -11.21 18.23
C LEU A 345 21.02 -10.22 17.06
N GLY A 346 21.96 -9.25 17.06
CA GLY A 346 22.08 -8.26 16.00
C GLY A 346 22.43 -8.88 14.65
N ILE A 347 23.43 -9.75 14.59
CA ILE A 347 23.84 -10.45 13.36
C ILE A 347 22.73 -11.38 12.90
N GLY A 348 22.19 -12.21 13.81
CA GLY A 348 21.06 -13.08 13.51
C GLY A 348 19.83 -12.31 13.00
N GLY A 349 19.57 -11.14 13.61
CA GLY A 349 18.52 -10.22 13.20
C GLY A 349 18.72 -9.68 11.78
N ILE A 350 19.94 -9.25 11.42
CA ILE A 350 20.25 -8.81 10.05
C ILE A 350 20.05 -9.94 9.05
N VAL A 351 20.54 -11.13 9.35
CA VAL A 351 20.38 -12.31 8.48
C VAL A 351 18.91 -12.63 8.26
N ALA A 352 18.11 -12.70 9.35
CA ALA A 352 16.68 -12.96 9.27
C ALA A 352 15.95 -11.86 8.50
N PHE A 353 16.30 -10.59 8.74
CA PHE A 353 15.72 -9.43 8.05
C PHE A 353 15.99 -9.45 6.54
N VAL A 354 17.24 -9.69 6.13
CA VAL A 354 17.62 -9.74 4.70
C VAL A 354 16.97 -10.95 4.02
N ALA A 355 17.07 -12.15 4.63
CA ALA A 355 16.45 -13.35 4.09
C ALA A 355 14.92 -13.19 3.99
N GLY A 356 14.29 -12.66 5.04
CA GLY A 356 12.86 -12.36 5.06
C GLY A 356 12.44 -11.36 3.99
N SER A 357 13.24 -10.30 3.79
CA SER A 357 12.97 -9.27 2.76
C SER A 357 13.05 -9.83 1.33
N VAL A 358 13.96 -10.74 1.06
CA VAL A 358 14.06 -11.42 -0.23
C VAL A 358 12.86 -12.35 -0.43
N ILE A 359 12.49 -13.13 0.58
CA ILE A 359 11.39 -14.11 0.51
C ILE A 359 10.01 -13.40 0.51
N LEU A 360 9.90 -12.21 1.11
CA LEU A 360 8.62 -11.50 1.30
C LEU A 360 7.82 -11.31 0.02
N MET A 361 8.49 -11.02 -1.10
CA MET A 361 7.89 -10.76 -2.41
C MET A 361 8.26 -11.82 -3.45
N ASP A 362 8.77 -12.97 -3.01
CA ASP A 362 9.14 -14.07 -3.89
C ASP A 362 7.92 -14.57 -4.68
N GLY A 363 8.05 -14.65 -6.00
CA GLY A 363 6.97 -15.06 -6.90
C GLY A 363 6.06 -13.94 -7.41
N THR A 364 6.32 -12.66 -7.08
CA THR A 364 5.61 -11.52 -7.68
C THR A 364 6.46 -10.89 -8.80
N HIS A 365 5.80 -10.34 -9.83
CA HIS A 365 6.49 -9.61 -10.91
C HIS A 365 7.00 -8.22 -10.48
N ARG A 366 6.89 -7.87 -9.20
CA ARG A 366 7.36 -6.62 -8.59
C ARG A 366 8.08 -6.93 -7.29
N ASP A 367 9.35 -7.25 -7.40
CA ASP A 367 10.21 -7.49 -6.25
C ASP A 367 10.54 -6.18 -5.54
N ILE A 368 10.78 -6.26 -4.22
CA ILE A 368 11.40 -5.15 -3.50
C ILE A 368 12.80 -4.95 -4.10
N SER A 369 13.14 -3.72 -4.43
CA SER A 369 14.40 -3.43 -5.07
C SER A 369 15.57 -3.85 -4.16
N LEU A 370 16.55 -4.60 -4.69
CA LEU A 370 17.74 -5.00 -3.95
C LEU A 370 18.49 -3.81 -3.31
N PRO A 371 18.59 -2.63 -3.95
CA PRO A 371 19.10 -1.43 -3.29
C PRO A 371 18.30 -1.00 -2.05
N THR A 372 16.96 -1.17 -2.05
CA THR A 372 16.12 -0.85 -0.88
C THR A 372 16.41 -1.79 0.28
N VAL A 373 16.49 -3.10 0.02
CA VAL A 373 16.83 -4.10 1.05
C VAL A 373 18.25 -3.87 1.56
N GLY A 374 19.22 -3.68 0.67
CA GLY A 374 20.61 -3.41 1.02
C GLY A 374 20.77 -2.11 1.80
N GLY A 375 20.10 -1.04 1.40
CA GLY A 375 20.13 0.24 2.10
C GLY A 375 19.58 0.15 3.52
N THR A 376 18.43 -0.48 3.69
CA THR A 376 17.82 -0.68 5.03
C THR A 376 18.66 -1.60 5.92
N ALA A 377 19.25 -2.66 5.36
CA ALA A 377 20.16 -3.54 6.10
C ALA A 377 21.44 -2.80 6.56
N LEU A 378 22.00 -1.92 5.71
CA LEU A 378 23.15 -1.09 6.08
C LEU A 378 22.81 -0.10 7.20
N VAL A 379 21.65 0.54 7.16
CA VAL A 379 21.19 1.43 8.24
C VAL A 379 21.01 0.64 9.53
N ALA A 380 20.40 -0.55 9.48
CA ALA A 380 20.25 -1.43 10.64
C ALA A 380 21.61 -1.86 11.22
N ALA A 381 22.55 -2.28 10.36
CA ALA A 381 23.91 -2.64 10.77
C ALA A 381 24.65 -1.46 11.40
N GLY A 382 24.54 -0.25 10.82
CA GLY A 382 25.11 0.97 11.37
C GLY A 382 24.53 1.32 12.75
N PHE A 383 23.21 1.15 12.92
CA PHE A 383 22.55 1.36 14.19
C PHE A 383 23.03 0.37 15.27
N ILE A 384 23.15 -0.91 14.93
CA ILE A 384 23.70 -1.93 15.84
C ILE A 384 25.13 -1.59 16.24
N LEU A 385 25.98 -1.29 15.26
CA LEU A 385 27.38 -0.93 15.53
C LEU A 385 27.47 0.28 16.44
N TRP A 386 26.68 1.32 16.18
CA TRP A 386 26.61 2.51 17.04
C TRP A 386 26.14 2.15 18.45
N THR A 387 25.10 1.34 18.60
CA THR A 387 24.56 0.91 19.88
C THR A 387 25.61 0.12 20.68
N VAL A 388 26.24 -0.88 20.06
CA VAL A 388 27.28 -1.71 20.71
C VAL A 388 28.46 -0.86 21.12
N THR A 389 28.97 0.02 20.27
CA THR A 389 30.10 0.90 20.60
C THR A 389 29.72 1.87 21.70
N ARG A 390 28.51 2.40 21.73
CA ARG A 390 28.01 3.30 22.75
C ARG A 390 27.92 2.61 24.12
N PHE A 391 27.37 1.39 24.17
CA PHE A 391 27.24 0.60 25.38
C PHE A 391 28.61 0.18 25.93
N MET A 392 29.54 -0.26 25.06
CA MET A 392 30.91 -0.56 25.49
C MET A 392 31.63 0.67 26.05
N GLY A 393 31.39 1.85 25.46
CA GLY A 393 31.93 3.11 25.97
C GLY A 393 31.36 3.51 27.34
N LEU A 394 30.10 3.21 27.62
CA LEU A 394 29.48 3.46 28.92
C LEU A 394 30.00 2.52 30.00
N ARG A 395 30.24 1.25 29.69
CA ARG A 395 30.82 0.27 30.63
C ARG A 395 32.27 0.57 31.01
N LYS A 396 33.03 1.28 30.18
CA LYS A 396 34.42 1.70 30.46
C LYS A 396 34.49 2.96 31.30
N LYS A 397 33.40 3.68 31.52
CA LYS A 397 33.38 4.80 32.44
C LYS A 397 33.32 4.27 33.88
N HIS A 398 34.40 4.42 34.64
CA HIS A 398 34.37 4.19 36.08
C HIS A 398 33.24 5.06 36.68
N PRO A 399 32.47 4.55 37.65
CA PRO A 399 31.48 5.37 38.34
C PRO A 399 32.22 6.52 39.04
N VAL A 400 31.88 7.74 38.64
CA VAL A 400 32.48 8.98 39.19
C VAL A 400 31.88 9.32 40.57
N ILE A 401 31.03 8.45 41.11
CA ILE A 401 30.35 8.65 42.40
C ILE A 401 30.75 7.50 43.32
N GLY A 402 31.57 7.81 44.33
CA GLY A 402 31.93 6.84 45.34
C GLY A 402 33.17 7.24 46.12
N ALA A 403 33.52 6.43 47.13
CA ALA A 403 34.64 6.61 48.03
C ALA A 403 36.00 6.84 47.32
N GLU A 404 36.17 6.37 46.09
CA GLU A 404 37.40 6.50 45.30
C GLU A 404 37.70 7.94 44.83
N GLN A 405 36.68 8.81 44.73
CA GLN A 405 36.88 10.20 44.33
C GLN A 405 37.50 11.06 45.42
N ILE A 406 37.25 10.72 46.69
CA ILE A 406 37.72 11.46 47.86
C ILE A 406 39.18 11.06 48.21
N VAL A 407 39.59 9.85 47.83
CA VAL A 407 40.97 9.40 48.02
C VAL A 407 41.87 10.17 47.07
N HIS A 408 42.91 10.77 47.63
CA HIS A 408 43.88 11.70 47.03
C HIS A 408 43.42 13.17 46.95
N GLU A 409 42.21 13.53 47.36
CA GLU A 409 41.78 14.93 47.43
C GLU A 409 42.52 15.62 48.60
N GLN A 410 42.72 16.93 48.42
CA GLN A 410 43.30 17.78 49.46
C GLN A 410 42.19 18.50 50.22
N GLY A 411 42.40 18.69 51.50
CA GLY A 411 41.47 19.37 52.36
C GLY A 411 42.18 20.11 53.47
N THR A 412 41.45 20.64 54.45
CA THR A 412 41.93 21.33 55.60
C THR A 412 41.36 20.73 56.88
N ALA A 413 42.22 20.60 57.93
CA ALA A 413 41.76 20.20 59.25
C ALA A 413 40.91 21.30 59.88
N LEU A 414 39.72 20.93 60.40
CA LEU A 414 38.81 21.89 61.04
C LEU A 414 38.99 22.07 62.48
N ASP A 415 39.58 21.06 63.15
CA ASP A 415 39.86 21.04 64.57
C ASP A 415 41.23 20.35 64.85
N GLU A 416 41.80 20.55 66.02
CA GLU A 416 42.94 19.80 66.45
C GLU A 416 42.57 18.35 66.74
N PHE A 417 43.32 17.39 66.19
CA PHE A 417 42.99 15.98 66.33
C PHE A 417 43.33 15.47 67.69
N SER A 418 42.36 14.88 68.38
CA SER A 418 42.56 14.29 69.71
C SER A 418 43.04 12.85 69.61
N ALA A 419 43.97 12.45 70.54
CA ALA A 419 44.44 11.07 70.59
C ALA A 419 43.30 10.10 71.01
N ALA A 420 43.06 9.10 70.19
CA ALA A 420 42.03 8.09 70.43
C ALA A 420 42.51 6.71 69.95
N HIS A 421 42.66 5.75 70.87
CA HIS A 421 42.94 4.34 70.59
C HIS A 421 44.09 4.08 69.60
N GLY A 422 45.20 4.79 69.70
CA GLY A 422 46.38 4.57 68.86
C GLY A 422 46.45 5.33 67.58
N HIS A 423 45.48 6.23 67.31
CA HIS A 423 45.49 7.19 66.24
C HIS A 423 44.94 8.56 66.70
N TYR A 424 45.02 9.55 65.82
CA TYR A 424 44.49 10.90 66.08
C TYR A 424 43.19 11.04 65.30
N ALA A 425 42.10 11.52 65.92
CA ALA A 425 40.77 11.68 65.34
C ALA A 425 40.31 13.12 65.44
N GLY A 426 39.72 13.61 64.33
CA GLY A 426 39.15 14.96 64.19
C GLY A 426 38.25 15.10 63.02
N HIS A 427 38.07 16.33 62.53
CA HIS A 427 37.27 16.64 61.40
C HIS A 427 38.08 17.42 60.37
N VAL A 428 37.81 17.11 59.11
CA VAL A 428 38.42 17.79 57.95
C VAL A 428 37.30 18.34 56.99
N ARG A 429 37.69 19.37 56.25
CA ARG A 429 36.84 19.87 55.12
C ARG A 429 37.51 19.43 53.84
N ILE A 430 36.77 18.66 53.05
CA ILE A 430 37.19 18.14 51.76
C ILE A 430 36.08 18.54 50.74
N SER A 431 36.43 19.21 49.65
CA SER A 431 35.49 19.68 48.63
C SER A 431 34.24 20.42 49.14
N GLY A 432 34.45 21.19 50.29
CA GLY A 432 33.39 21.96 50.92
C GLY A 432 32.55 21.19 51.97
N GLU A 433 32.70 19.89 52.06
CA GLU A 433 31.99 19.01 53.01
C GLU A 433 32.82 18.71 54.25
N ARG A 434 32.14 18.51 55.39
CA ARG A 434 32.74 18.13 56.64
C ARG A 434 32.77 16.60 56.81
N TRP A 435 33.99 16.05 56.96
CA TRP A 435 34.21 14.61 57.10
C TRP A 435 34.84 14.31 58.47
N LYS A 436 34.55 13.16 59.07
CA LYS A 436 35.32 12.60 60.17
C LYS A 436 36.63 12.10 59.61
N ALA A 437 37.74 12.40 60.32
CA ALA A 437 39.07 12.02 59.89
C ALA A 437 39.87 11.34 60.99
N ARG A 438 40.75 10.40 60.58
CA ARG A 438 41.78 9.80 61.43
C ARG A 438 43.10 9.94 60.73
N SER A 439 44.17 10.15 61.60
CA SER A 439 45.52 10.25 61.14
C SER A 439 46.45 9.42 62.06
N SER A 440 47.55 8.94 61.51
CA SER A 440 48.61 8.29 62.27
C SER A 440 49.52 9.29 62.96
N THR A 441 49.55 10.56 62.61
CA THR A 441 50.34 11.67 63.12
C THR A 441 49.44 12.74 63.72
N PRO A 442 49.91 13.57 64.68
CA PRO A 442 49.18 14.73 65.18
C PRO A 442 48.84 15.68 64.01
N VAL A 443 47.65 16.25 64.03
CA VAL A 443 47.14 17.22 63.02
C VAL A 443 46.60 18.42 63.76
N ALA A 444 47.11 19.60 63.48
CA ALA A 444 46.63 20.85 64.06
C ALA A 444 45.47 21.43 63.24
N ALA A 445 44.64 22.25 63.90
CA ALA A 445 43.58 22.95 63.22
C ALA A 445 44.14 23.89 62.13
N GLY A 446 43.64 23.78 60.89
CA GLY A 446 44.11 24.55 59.75
C GLY A 446 45.15 23.83 58.87
N ASP A 447 45.71 22.71 59.32
CA ASP A 447 46.72 21.99 58.55
C ASP A 447 46.19 21.51 57.23
N PRO A 448 46.94 21.65 56.11
CA PRO A 448 46.58 21.06 54.82
C PRO A 448 46.78 19.54 54.90
N ILE A 449 45.72 18.81 54.48
CA ILE A 449 45.70 17.34 54.52
C ILE A 449 45.47 16.74 53.18
N ARG A 450 45.91 15.50 52.98
CA ARG A 450 45.59 14.65 51.85
C ARG A 450 44.89 13.39 52.34
N VAL A 451 43.79 13.02 51.63
CA VAL A 451 43.10 11.78 51.93
C VAL A 451 43.84 10.60 51.33
N THR A 452 44.21 9.63 52.21
CA THR A 452 44.89 8.39 51.78
C THR A 452 43.99 7.19 51.74
N GLY A 453 42.79 7.28 52.36
CA GLY A 453 41.83 6.19 52.36
C GLY A 453 40.50 6.63 52.96
N ILE A 454 39.45 5.80 52.73
CA ILE A 454 38.12 6.00 53.29
C ILE A 454 37.60 4.68 53.88
N ASP A 455 37.01 4.76 55.04
CA ASP A 455 36.41 3.65 55.76
C ASP A 455 35.01 4.08 56.25
N GLY A 456 33.98 3.72 55.48
CA GLY A 456 32.60 4.18 55.69
C GLY A 456 32.48 5.70 55.60
N LEU A 457 32.19 6.38 56.73
CA LEU A 457 32.01 7.84 56.81
C LEU A 457 33.26 8.52 57.40
N THR A 458 34.41 7.82 57.55
CA THR A 458 35.64 8.33 58.10
C THR A 458 36.78 8.25 57.10
N VAL A 459 37.40 9.36 56.81
CA VAL A 459 38.57 9.42 55.92
C VAL A 459 39.88 9.24 56.71
N THR A 460 40.86 8.54 56.14
CA THR A 460 42.24 8.51 56.65
C THR A 460 43.02 9.61 55.94
N VAL A 461 43.70 10.44 56.71
CA VAL A 461 44.39 11.61 56.17
C VAL A 461 45.86 11.69 56.65
N GLU A 462 46.69 12.31 55.82
CA GLU A 462 48.08 12.66 56.15
C GLU A 462 48.31 14.17 56.00
N VAL A 463 49.07 14.78 56.81
CA VAL A 463 49.45 16.20 56.71
C VAL A 463 50.36 16.38 55.51
N ILE A 464 50.06 17.34 54.66
CA ILE A 464 50.93 17.73 53.56
C ILE A 464 52.06 18.58 54.15
N GLN A 465 53.25 18.03 54.23
CA GLN A 465 54.45 18.83 54.59
C GLN A 465 54.76 19.67 53.33
N GLU A 466 54.76 21.01 53.53
CA GLU A 466 55.34 21.90 52.52
C GLU A 466 56.84 21.55 52.45
N ALA A 467 57.29 21.11 51.29
CA ALA A 467 58.69 20.96 51.02
C ALA A 467 59.31 22.37 50.94
N ASP A 468 60.25 22.68 51.91
CA ASP A 468 61.06 23.85 51.86
C ASP A 468 61.83 24.02 50.54
#